data_c80aa7bffdb746ce44ec3e0479ad9794
#
_entry.id   c80aa7bffdb746ce44ec3e0479ad9794
#
_cell.length_a   1.000
_cell.length_b   1.000
_cell.length_c   1.000
_cell.angle_alpha   90.00
_cell.angle_beta   90.00
_cell.angle_gamma   90.00
#
_symmetry.space_group_name_H-M   'P 1'
#
loop_
_entity.id
_entity.type
_entity.pdbx_description
1 polymer ?
#
loop_
_entity_poly.entity_id
_entity_poly.type
_entity_poly.pdbx_seq_one_letter_code
_entity_poly.pdbx_strand_id
1 'polypeptide(L)'
;MSSGDLDANSYQTIPFLKDQIKNKGYKFDQAFKTVAYPMGVYSKKIKSLKDLKDGDSIAVPNDASNETRGLQLFEKAGIIKLKKGVGQTATKKDVVSNPKHLKIIELEASQLPKQLGEVTAAAINTNFAMGAGLSINENAIFHEPLKNNPYPNVFVVQSGHKNDAVIKKIDKYYHSKQTAAFIKKEFKGSVVLSSSK
;
A
#
# COMPACT_ATOMS: atom_id res chain seq x y z
N MET A 1 -10.13 3.40 -18.16
CA MET A 1 -11.34 2.65 -17.73
C MET A 1 -12.58 3.54 -17.70
N SER A 2 -12.62 4.61 -16.93
CA SER A 2 -13.81 5.51 -16.90
C SER A 2 -14.13 6.14 -18.25
N SER A 3 -13.13 6.39 -19.08
CA SER A 3 -13.24 6.86 -20.46
C SER A 3 -13.61 5.78 -21.50
N GLY A 4 -13.56 4.51 -21.12
CA GLY A 4 -13.78 3.39 -22.05
C GLY A 4 -12.51 2.86 -22.76
N ASP A 5 -11.35 3.53 -22.59
CA ASP A 5 -10.12 3.15 -23.31
C ASP A 5 -9.47 1.86 -22.76
N LEU A 6 -9.87 1.42 -21.57
CA LEU A 6 -9.40 0.19 -20.92
C LEU A 6 -10.58 -0.60 -20.40
N ASP A 7 -10.57 -1.91 -20.63
CA ASP A 7 -11.59 -2.84 -20.13
C ASP A 7 -11.36 -3.18 -18.65
N ALA A 8 -10.11 -3.27 -18.23
CA ALA A 8 -9.72 -3.66 -16.89
C ALA A 8 -8.38 -3.02 -16.45
N ASN A 9 -8.12 -3.04 -15.16
CA ASN A 9 -6.81 -2.73 -14.60
C ASN A 9 -6.54 -3.51 -13.31
N SER A 10 -5.29 -3.46 -12.79
CA SER A 10 -4.90 -4.17 -11.58
C SER A 10 -3.76 -3.43 -10.87
N TYR A 11 -4.09 -2.39 -10.10
CA TYR A 11 -3.11 -1.65 -9.29
C TYR A 11 -3.69 -1.19 -7.94
N GLN A 12 -5.02 -1.16 -7.80
CA GLN A 12 -5.69 -0.66 -6.60
C GLN A 12 -5.72 -1.71 -5.49
N THR A 13 -5.56 -1.26 -4.25
CA THR A 13 -6.03 -2.01 -3.09
C THR A 13 -7.56 -1.86 -2.94
N ILE A 14 -8.18 -2.74 -2.17
CA ILE A 14 -9.63 -2.66 -1.91
C ILE A 14 -10.02 -1.30 -1.28
N PRO A 15 -9.33 -0.78 -0.25
CA PRO A 15 -9.66 0.54 0.29
C PRO A 15 -9.51 1.66 -0.73
N PHE A 16 -8.44 1.65 -1.54
CA PHE A 16 -8.22 2.64 -2.58
C PHE A 16 -9.34 2.62 -3.64
N LEU A 17 -9.72 1.44 -4.12
CA LEU A 17 -10.83 1.30 -5.07
C LEU A 17 -12.14 1.85 -4.50
N LYS A 18 -12.47 1.51 -3.24
CA LYS A 18 -13.69 2.01 -2.57
C LYS A 18 -13.69 3.53 -2.46
N ASP A 19 -12.56 4.12 -2.11
CA ASP A 19 -12.40 5.57 -2.04
C ASP A 19 -12.62 6.23 -3.41
N GLN A 20 -12.01 5.70 -4.47
CA GLN A 20 -12.17 6.21 -5.84
C GLN A 20 -13.63 6.10 -6.32
N ILE A 21 -14.30 4.99 -6.05
CA ILE A 21 -15.72 4.80 -6.39
C ILE A 21 -16.58 5.84 -5.65
N LYS A 22 -16.35 6.01 -4.34
CA LYS A 22 -17.11 6.95 -3.51
C LYS A 22 -16.90 8.40 -3.94
N ASN A 23 -15.66 8.82 -4.16
CA ASN A 23 -15.32 10.24 -4.36
C ASN A 23 -15.46 10.68 -5.83
N LYS A 24 -15.29 9.77 -6.78
CA LYS A 24 -15.34 10.07 -8.22
C LYS A 24 -16.54 9.49 -8.93
N GLY A 25 -17.39 8.71 -8.24
CA GLY A 25 -18.58 8.12 -8.82
C GLY A 25 -18.32 7.06 -9.89
N TYR A 26 -17.11 6.47 -9.89
CA TYR A 26 -16.77 5.44 -10.88
C TYR A 26 -17.66 4.21 -10.73
N LYS A 27 -18.06 3.64 -11.87
CA LYS A 27 -18.84 2.41 -11.95
C LYS A 27 -17.90 1.23 -12.21
N PHE A 28 -17.25 0.75 -11.17
CA PHE A 28 -16.29 -0.33 -11.23
C PHE A 28 -16.65 -1.45 -10.26
N ASP A 29 -16.33 -2.68 -10.65
CA ASP A 29 -16.45 -3.87 -9.83
C ASP A 29 -15.06 -4.48 -9.57
N GLN A 30 -14.85 -4.94 -8.34
CA GLN A 30 -13.77 -5.87 -8.02
C GLN A 30 -14.12 -7.23 -8.61
N ALA A 31 -13.30 -7.77 -9.50
CA ALA A 31 -13.47 -9.09 -10.05
C ALA A 31 -12.82 -10.16 -9.15
N PHE A 32 -11.54 -10.03 -8.86
CA PHE A 32 -10.80 -10.95 -7.98
C PHE A 32 -9.60 -10.23 -7.33
N LYS A 33 -9.05 -10.82 -6.27
CA LYS A 33 -7.81 -10.35 -5.65
C LYS A 33 -6.61 -10.82 -6.48
N THR A 34 -5.57 -10.03 -6.53
CA THR A 34 -4.36 -10.34 -7.30
C THR A 34 -3.17 -10.62 -6.38
N VAL A 35 -2.36 -9.64 -6.10
CA VAL A 35 -1.20 -9.73 -5.22
C VAL A 35 -1.32 -8.73 -4.08
N ALA A 36 -0.65 -8.98 -2.98
CA ALA A 36 -0.42 -7.98 -1.95
C ALA A 36 0.99 -7.40 -2.11
N TYR A 37 1.08 -6.08 -2.03
CA TYR A 37 2.31 -5.30 -1.91
C TYR A 37 2.39 -4.74 -0.50
N PRO A 38 3.05 -5.43 0.45
CA PRO A 38 3.15 -4.94 1.82
C PRO A 38 3.86 -3.60 1.87
N MET A 39 3.28 -2.60 2.54
CA MET A 39 3.91 -1.29 2.71
C MET A 39 5.09 -1.41 3.66
N GLY A 40 6.21 -0.73 3.35
CA GLY A 40 7.40 -0.66 4.19
C GLY A 40 7.71 0.75 4.65
N VAL A 41 8.40 0.87 5.78
CA VAL A 41 9.05 2.10 6.23
C VAL A 41 10.53 2.02 5.87
N TYR A 42 11.02 3.04 5.21
CA TYR A 42 12.39 3.13 4.72
C TYR A 42 13.07 4.38 5.29
N SER A 43 14.39 4.32 5.39
CA SER A 43 15.23 5.43 5.82
C SER A 43 16.62 5.36 5.21
N LYS A 44 17.21 6.53 4.97
CA LYS A 44 18.65 6.70 4.69
C LYS A 44 19.43 7.21 5.90
N LYS A 45 18.73 7.62 6.98
CA LYS A 45 19.32 8.30 8.14
C LYS A 45 19.39 7.42 9.38
N ILE A 46 18.45 6.47 9.53
CA ILE A 46 18.37 5.58 10.71
C ILE A 46 18.24 4.12 10.26
N LYS A 47 18.63 3.20 11.12
CA LYS A 47 18.55 1.75 10.89
C LYS A 47 17.37 1.09 11.61
N SER A 48 16.77 1.79 12.55
CA SER A 48 15.62 1.32 13.32
C SER A 48 14.72 2.49 13.67
N LEU A 49 13.41 2.28 13.75
CA LEU A 49 12.46 3.29 14.23
C LEU A 49 12.69 3.69 15.69
N LYS A 50 13.45 2.88 16.45
CA LYS A 50 13.88 3.23 17.81
C LYS A 50 14.87 4.40 17.83
N ASP A 51 15.60 4.60 16.73
CA ASP A 51 16.62 5.65 16.59
C ASP A 51 16.01 7.03 16.28
N LEU A 52 14.70 7.12 16.05
CA LEU A 52 13.99 8.39 15.88
C LEU A 52 14.19 9.29 17.10
N LYS A 53 14.55 10.54 16.85
CA LYS A 53 14.77 11.58 17.85
C LYS A 53 13.57 12.52 17.94
N ASP A 54 13.54 13.31 19.00
CA ASP A 54 12.55 14.38 19.17
C ASP A 54 12.63 15.37 17.99
N GLY A 55 11.46 15.72 17.43
CA GLY A 55 11.35 16.65 16.32
C GLY A 55 11.73 16.09 14.95
N ASP A 56 12.13 14.82 14.82
CA ASP A 56 12.40 14.16 13.54
C ASP A 56 11.17 14.20 12.61
N SER A 57 11.40 14.01 11.31
CA SER A 57 10.33 13.99 10.31
C SER A 57 10.06 12.57 9.82
N ILE A 58 8.77 12.22 9.74
CA ILE A 58 8.29 11.03 9.07
C ILE A 58 7.33 11.41 7.95
N ALA A 59 7.37 10.67 6.84
CA ALA A 59 6.51 10.94 5.70
C ALA A 59 5.55 9.78 5.40
N VAL A 60 4.36 10.12 4.93
CA VAL A 60 3.31 9.20 4.48
C VAL A 60 2.73 9.66 3.14
N PRO A 61 2.09 8.77 2.36
CA PRO A 61 1.35 9.18 1.17
C PRO A 61 0.23 10.19 1.51
N ASN A 62 -0.13 11.05 0.56
CA ASN A 62 -1.15 12.08 0.73
C ASN A 62 -2.55 11.69 0.22
N ASP A 63 -2.72 10.52 -0.37
CA ASP A 63 -4.04 9.99 -0.69
C ASP A 63 -4.67 9.32 0.53
N ALA A 64 -5.98 9.50 0.72
CA ALA A 64 -6.69 9.13 1.94
C ALA A 64 -6.46 7.68 2.39
N SER A 65 -6.45 6.72 1.45
CA SER A 65 -6.30 5.30 1.80
C SER A 65 -4.87 4.94 2.19
N ASN A 66 -3.86 5.48 1.50
CA ASN A 66 -2.46 5.18 1.80
C ASN A 66 -1.90 6.07 2.93
N GLU A 67 -2.41 7.30 3.14
CA GLU A 67 -2.13 8.08 4.35
C GLU A 67 -2.53 7.29 5.60
N THR A 68 -3.81 6.85 5.64
CA THR A 68 -4.30 5.98 6.72
C THR A 68 -3.40 4.78 6.95
N ARG A 69 -3.05 4.08 5.87
CA ARG A 69 -2.22 2.87 5.90
C ARG A 69 -0.82 3.15 6.44
N GLY A 70 -0.19 4.23 5.99
CA GLY A 70 1.13 4.68 6.48
C GLY A 70 1.12 5.06 7.96
N LEU A 71 0.10 5.82 8.40
CA LEU A 71 -0.08 6.17 9.80
C LEU A 71 -0.30 4.94 10.68
N GLN A 72 -1.15 3.99 10.25
CA GLN A 72 -1.35 2.72 10.94
C GLN A 72 -0.08 1.88 11.01
N LEU A 73 0.80 1.96 10.01
CA LEU A 73 2.08 1.27 10.03
C LEU A 73 3.01 1.85 11.10
N PHE A 74 3.08 3.18 11.24
CA PHE A 74 3.80 3.83 12.34
C PHE A 74 3.17 3.56 13.71
N GLU A 75 1.83 3.45 13.79
CA GLU A 75 1.14 3.05 15.01
C GLU A 75 1.49 1.62 15.43
N LYS A 76 1.47 0.67 14.49
CA LYS A 76 1.90 -0.73 14.73
C LYS A 76 3.35 -0.83 15.19
N ALA A 77 4.19 0.06 14.72
CA ALA A 77 5.58 0.18 15.17
C ALA A 77 5.72 0.83 16.56
N GLY A 78 4.63 1.30 17.16
CA GLY A 78 4.63 1.95 18.48
C GLY A 78 5.17 3.39 18.49
N ILE A 79 5.24 4.03 17.32
CA ILE A 79 5.82 5.37 17.17
C ILE A 79 4.79 6.47 17.47
N ILE A 80 3.56 6.29 17.04
CA ILE A 80 2.43 7.19 17.27
C ILE A 80 1.21 6.38 17.74
N LYS A 81 0.15 7.08 18.18
CA LYS A 81 -1.17 6.48 18.40
C LYS A 81 -2.23 7.27 17.66
N LEU A 82 -3.13 6.54 17.01
CA LEU A 82 -4.29 7.11 16.34
C LEU A 82 -5.51 7.09 17.26
N LYS A 83 -6.44 7.99 17.01
CA LYS A 83 -7.75 8.01 17.66
C LYS A 83 -8.47 6.68 17.44
N LYS A 84 -9.07 6.13 18.48
CA LYS A 84 -9.84 4.88 18.37
C LYS A 84 -11.01 5.05 17.38
N GLY A 85 -11.23 4.04 16.57
CA GLY A 85 -12.38 3.98 15.66
C GLY A 85 -12.24 4.76 14.35
N VAL A 86 -11.07 5.34 14.04
CA VAL A 86 -10.84 6.05 12.76
C VAL A 86 -10.82 5.12 11.54
N GLY A 87 -10.61 3.83 11.76
CA GLY A 87 -10.73 2.81 10.70
C GLY A 87 -9.81 3.07 9.50
N GLN A 88 -10.40 3.17 8.32
CA GLN A 88 -9.72 3.36 7.03
C GLN A 88 -9.68 4.84 6.58
N THR A 89 -9.96 5.78 7.47
CA THR A 89 -10.07 7.22 7.16
C THR A 89 -9.19 8.10 8.05
N ALA A 90 -8.19 7.51 8.72
CA ALA A 90 -7.27 8.23 9.58
C ALA A 90 -6.40 9.20 8.77
N THR A 91 -6.24 10.40 9.30
CA THR A 91 -5.34 11.43 8.80
C THR A 91 -4.34 11.82 9.90
N LYS A 92 -3.33 12.61 9.61
CA LYS A 92 -2.39 13.11 10.64
C LYS A 92 -3.09 13.89 11.77
N LYS A 93 -4.30 14.44 11.55
CA LYS A 93 -5.10 15.11 12.56
C LYS A 93 -5.68 14.15 13.61
N ASP A 94 -5.73 12.86 13.29
CA ASP A 94 -6.21 11.79 14.16
C ASP A 94 -5.10 11.19 15.04
N VAL A 95 -3.87 11.72 14.96
CA VAL A 95 -2.78 11.34 15.84
C VAL A 95 -3.00 11.94 17.21
N VAL A 96 -3.31 11.09 18.19
CA VAL A 96 -3.59 11.50 19.59
C VAL A 96 -2.38 11.32 20.51
N SER A 97 -1.34 10.62 20.07
CA SER A 97 -0.08 10.52 20.81
C SER A 97 1.09 10.51 19.83
N ASN A 98 2.01 11.44 20.07
CA ASN A 98 3.23 11.62 19.29
C ASN A 98 4.35 12.03 20.28
N PRO A 99 4.86 11.07 21.08
CA PRO A 99 5.74 11.37 22.22
C PRO A 99 7.10 11.93 21.83
N LYS A 100 7.48 11.77 20.56
CA LYS A 100 8.74 12.33 20.01
C LYS A 100 8.51 13.59 19.18
N HIS A 101 7.34 14.20 19.25
CA HIS A 101 6.97 15.44 18.53
C HIS A 101 7.35 15.38 17.04
N LEU A 102 7.19 14.20 16.42
CA LEU A 102 7.57 13.97 15.03
C LEU A 102 6.77 14.87 14.09
N LYS A 103 7.43 15.42 13.08
CA LYS A 103 6.80 16.17 12.01
C LYS A 103 6.25 15.17 10.99
N ILE A 104 4.94 15.07 10.86
CA ILE A 104 4.27 14.18 9.90
C ILE A 104 4.03 14.94 8.60
N ILE A 105 4.68 14.49 7.53
CA ILE A 105 4.68 15.11 6.22
C ILE A 105 3.90 14.22 5.26
N GLU A 106 2.89 14.78 4.61
CA GLU A 106 2.10 14.11 3.57
C GLU A 106 2.69 14.47 2.20
N LEU A 107 3.01 13.46 1.40
CA LEU A 107 3.61 13.63 0.08
C LEU A 107 2.91 12.72 -0.94
N GLU A 108 2.95 13.11 -2.19
CA GLU A 108 2.56 12.26 -3.31
C GLU A 108 3.34 10.94 -3.23
N ALA A 109 2.63 9.79 -3.27
CA ALA A 109 3.21 8.48 -3.03
C ALA A 109 4.42 8.15 -3.93
N SER A 110 4.37 8.59 -5.19
CA SER A 110 5.45 8.42 -6.17
C SER A 110 6.71 9.23 -5.84
N GLN A 111 6.60 10.28 -5.01
CA GLN A 111 7.72 11.15 -4.64
C GLN A 111 8.44 10.69 -3.37
N LEU A 112 7.79 9.88 -2.53
CA LEU A 112 8.33 9.45 -1.24
C LEU A 112 9.74 8.81 -1.33
N PRO A 113 10.06 7.92 -2.29
CA PRO A 113 11.40 7.36 -2.39
C PRO A 113 12.49 8.41 -2.62
N LYS A 114 12.17 9.47 -3.39
CA LYS A 114 13.10 10.56 -3.69
C LYS A 114 13.34 11.46 -2.47
N GLN A 115 12.38 11.52 -1.57
CA GLN A 115 12.44 12.36 -0.36
C GLN A 115 13.13 11.69 0.83
N LEU A 116 13.63 10.45 0.70
CA LEU A 116 14.34 9.74 1.78
C LEU A 116 15.62 10.43 2.24
N GLY A 117 16.19 11.36 1.46
CA GLY A 117 17.29 12.21 1.89
C GLY A 117 16.84 13.34 2.82
N GLU A 118 15.64 13.84 2.66
CA GLU A 118 15.11 15.00 3.38
C GLU A 118 14.42 14.61 4.68
N VAL A 119 13.62 13.54 4.68
CA VAL A 119 12.91 13.04 5.87
C VAL A 119 13.73 12.02 6.64
N THR A 120 13.40 11.79 7.92
CA THR A 120 14.09 10.78 8.73
C THR A 120 13.63 9.38 8.37
N ALA A 121 12.34 9.18 8.12
CA ALA A 121 11.79 7.92 7.61
C ALA A 121 10.52 8.16 6.79
N ALA A 122 10.18 7.24 5.89
CA ALA A 122 8.96 7.32 5.10
C ALA A 122 8.27 5.97 4.95
N ALA A 123 6.95 5.96 5.07
CA ALA A 123 6.12 4.82 4.70
C ALA A 123 5.87 4.85 3.20
N ILE A 124 6.37 3.86 2.47
CA ILE A 124 6.38 3.84 1.00
C ILE A 124 5.69 2.57 0.49
N ASN A 125 4.78 2.74 -0.47
CA ASN A 125 4.18 1.63 -1.18
C ASN A 125 5.25 0.84 -1.93
N THR A 126 5.23 -0.46 -1.84
CA THR A 126 6.28 -1.36 -2.36
C THR A 126 6.54 -1.19 -3.85
N ASN A 127 5.52 -0.93 -4.68
CA ASN A 127 5.73 -0.67 -6.10
C ASN A 127 6.63 0.56 -6.36
N PHE A 128 6.46 1.65 -5.59
CA PHE A 128 7.31 2.84 -5.69
C PHE A 128 8.70 2.61 -5.09
N ALA A 129 8.78 1.86 -3.98
CA ALA A 129 10.05 1.46 -3.40
C ALA A 129 10.88 0.62 -4.39
N MET A 130 10.27 -0.40 -5.01
CA MET A 130 10.91 -1.25 -6.04
C MET A 130 11.35 -0.43 -7.25
N GLY A 131 10.52 0.50 -7.73
CA GLY A 131 10.87 1.42 -8.82
C GLY A 131 12.07 2.33 -8.51
N ALA A 132 12.38 2.53 -7.23
CA ALA A 132 13.56 3.26 -6.74
C ALA A 132 14.73 2.31 -6.34
N GLY A 133 14.65 1.02 -6.67
CA GLY A 133 15.67 0.03 -6.35
C GLY A 133 15.70 -0.44 -4.89
N LEU A 134 14.64 -0.15 -4.12
CA LEU A 134 14.52 -0.58 -2.73
C LEU A 134 13.74 -1.90 -2.63
N SER A 135 14.22 -2.81 -1.80
CA SER A 135 13.57 -4.07 -1.46
C SER A 135 12.98 -4.01 -0.06
N ILE A 136 11.76 -4.53 0.12
CA ILE A 136 11.14 -4.59 1.44
C ILE A 136 11.91 -5.50 2.39
N ASN A 137 12.53 -6.57 1.86
CA ASN A 137 13.28 -7.55 2.65
C ASN A 137 14.65 -7.04 3.10
N GLU A 138 15.26 -6.12 2.33
CA GLU A 138 16.65 -5.70 2.55
C GLU A 138 16.75 -4.27 3.09
N ASN A 139 15.83 -3.39 2.69
CA ASN A 139 15.94 -1.96 2.94
C ASN A 139 14.87 -1.39 3.88
N ALA A 140 13.74 -2.10 4.07
CA ALA A 140 12.73 -1.63 4.99
C ALA A 140 13.19 -1.83 6.44
N ILE A 141 13.10 -0.78 7.25
CA ILE A 141 13.38 -0.83 8.69
C ILE A 141 12.18 -1.27 9.52
N PHE A 142 10.99 -1.25 8.92
CA PHE A 142 9.75 -1.82 9.43
C PHE A 142 8.80 -2.06 8.25
N HIS A 143 7.90 -3.04 8.34
CA HIS A 143 6.95 -3.31 7.25
C HIS A 143 5.71 -4.03 7.73
N GLU A 144 4.67 -4.00 6.92
CA GLU A 144 3.48 -4.82 7.09
C GLU A 144 3.80 -6.33 6.99
N PRO A 145 2.92 -7.20 7.51
CA PRO A 145 3.10 -8.63 7.35
C PRO A 145 3.14 -9.02 5.86
N LEU A 146 4.14 -9.84 5.49
CA LEU A 146 4.27 -10.36 4.12
C LEU A 146 3.17 -11.39 3.81
N LYS A 147 2.78 -12.20 4.79
CA LYS A 147 1.69 -13.17 4.67
C LYS A 147 0.41 -12.59 5.26
N ASN A 148 -0.74 -12.96 4.68
CA ASN A 148 -2.06 -12.50 5.12
C ASN A 148 -2.15 -10.96 5.23
N ASN A 149 -1.52 -10.26 4.28
CA ASN A 149 -1.57 -8.81 4.24
C ASN A 149 -3.01 -8.33 4.03
N PRO A 150 -3.51 -7.38 4.83
CA PRO A 150 -4.90 -6.93 4.77
C PRO A 150 -5.21 -6.02 3.56
N TYR A 151 -4.21 -5.71 2.75
CA TYR A 151 -4.31 -4.79 1.61
C TYR A 151 -4.00 -5.47 0.26
N PRO A 152 -4.73 -6.55 -0.12
CA PRO A 152 -4.55 -7.12 -1.44
C PRO A 152 -4.94 -6.13 -2.52
N ASN A 153 -4.19 -6.12 -3.60
CA ASN A 153 -4.61 -5.48 -4.83
C ASN A 153 -5.70 -6.31 -5.50
N VAL A 154 -6.45 -5.69 -6.36
CA VAL A 154 -7.59 -6.30 -7.04
C VAL A 154 -7.55 -6.09 -8.55
N PHE A 155 -8.07 -7.06 -9.27
CA PHE A 155 -8.40 -6.91 -10.68
C PHE A 155 -9.76 -6.24 -10.77
N VAL A 156 -9.82 -5.11 -11.47
CA VAL A 156 -10.97 -4.23 -11.53
C VAL A 156 -11.48 -4.14 -12.97
N VAL A 157 -12.77 -4.20 -13.11
CA VAL A 157 -13.50 -4.11 -14.39
C VAL A 157 -14.61 -3.06 -14.31
N GLN A 158 -15.17 -2.69 -15.41
CA GLN A 158 -16.41 -1.89 -15.41
C GLN A 158 -17.56 -2.68 -14.76
N SER A 159 -18.48 -1.98 -14.10
CA SER A 159 -19.61 -2.62 -13.41
C SER A 159 -20.44 -3.47 -14.36
N GLY A 160 -20.78 -4.67 -13.89
CA GLY A 160 -21.52 -5.68 -14.65
C GLY A 160 -20.63 -6.72 -15.33
N HIS A 161 -19.32 -6.49 -15.48
CA HIS A 161 -18.43 -7.35 -16.26
C HIS A 161 -17.59 -8.35 -15.43
N LYS A 162 -17.67 -8.31 -14.09
CA LYS A 162 -16.85 -9.18 -13.21
C LYS A 162 -17.04 -10.68 -13.40
N ASN A 163 -18.19 -11.08 -13.97
CA ASN A 163 -18.55 -12.48 -14.19
C ASN A 163 -18.32 -12.96 -15.63
N ASP A 164 -17.81 -12.12 -16.52
CA ASP A 164 -17.56 -12.46 -17.91
C ASP A 164 -16.60 -13.65 -18.04
N ALA A 165 -16.80 -14.47 -19.06
CA ALA A 165 -16.03 -15.69 -19.27
C ALA A 165 -14.51 -15.41 -19.39
N VAL A 166 -14.14 -14.29 -20.04
CA VAL A 166 -12.75 -13.86 -20.17
C VAL A 166 -12.16 -13.49 -18.81
N ILE A 167 -12.90 -12.82 -17.94
CA ILE A 167 -12.44 -12.42 -16.61
C ILE A 167 -12.23 -13.66 -15.73
N LYS A 168 -13.14 -14.63 -15.75
CA LYS A 168 -12.97 -15.92 -15.06
C LYS A 168 -11.74 -16.69 -15.55
N LYS A 169 -11.49 -16.63 -16.87
CA LYS A 169 -10.30 -17.25 -17.46
C LYS A 169 -9.01 -16.57 -16.98
N ILE A 170 -8.98 -15.24 -16.94
CA ILE A 170 -7.84 -14.47 -16.43
C ILE A 170 -7.59 -14.81 -14.94
N ASP A 171 -8.64 -14.83 -14.10
CA ASP A 171 -8.54 -15.22 -12.68
C ASP A 171 -7.90 -16.60 -12.51
N LYS A 172 -8.37 -17.60 -13.26
CA LYS A 172 -7.82 -18.97 -13.24
C LYS A 172 -6.34 -19.00 -13.57
N TYR A 173 -5.90 -18.27 -14.60
CA TYR A 173 -4.47 -18.23 -14.97
C TYR A 173 -3.66 -17.43 -13.97
N TYR A 174 -4.20 -16.30 -13.47
CA TYR A 174 -3.53 -15.47 -12.47
C TYR A 174 -3.21 -16.27 -11.20
N HIS A 175 -4.12 -17.15 -10.76
CA HIS A 175 -3.96 -18.01 -9.58
C HIS A 175 -3.41 -19.42 -9.91
N SER A 176 -2.82 -19.60 -11.07
CA SER A 176 -2.17 -20.86 -11.44
C SER A 176 -0.88 -21.10 -10.64
N LYS A 177 -0.48 -22.37 -10.52
CA LYS A 177 0.82 -22.75 -9.92
C LYS A 177 2.00 -22.08 -10.64
N GLN A 178 1.90 -21.90 -11.95
CA GLN A 178 2.93 -21.26 -12.77
C GLN A 178 3.09 -19.78 -12.39
N THR A 179 2.00 -19.04 -12.29
CA THR A 179 2.02 -17.62 -11.85
C THR A 179 2.53 -17.50 -10.42
N ALA A 180 2.10 -18.37 -9.50
CA ALA A 180 2.59 -18.39 -8.13
C ALA A 180 4.12 -18.61 -8.07
N ALA A 181 4.64 -19.56 -8.86
CA ALA A 181 6.08 -19.82 -8.96
C ALA A 181 6.85 -18.62 -9.52
N PHE A 182 6.32 -17.98 -10.56
CA PHE A 182 6.87 -16.77 -11.15
C PHE A 182 6.95 -15.62 -10.13
N ILE A 183 5.84 -15.31 -9.46
CA ILE A 183 5.80 -14.25 -8.43
C ILE A 183 6.82 -14.52 -7.33
N LYS A 184 6.89 -15.74 -6.82
CA LYS A 184 7.86 -16.12 -5.78
C LYS A 184 9.30 -15.94 -6.25
N LYS A 185 9.62 -16.33 -7.49
CA LYS A 185 10.97 -16.22 -8.06
C LYS A 185 11.35 -14.76 -8.31
N GLU A 186 10.47 -14.01 -8.97
CA GLU A 186 10.76 -12.65 -9.43
C GLU A 186 10.82 -11.66 -8.27
N PHE A 187 9.84 -11.72 -7.38
CA PHE A 187 9.71 -10.74 -6.30
C PHE A 187 10.36 -11.20 -4.97
N LYS A 188 10.94 -12.40 -4.91
CA LYS A 188 11.69 -12.90 -3.73
C LYS A 188 10.95 -12.71 -2.40
N GLY A 189 9.61 -12.78 -2.41
CA GLY A 189 8.75 -12.59 -1.25
C GLY A 189 8.34 -11.15 -0.94
N SER A 190 8.83 -10.16 -1.69
CA SER A 190 8.39 -8.76 -1.56
C SER A 190 6.95 -8.55 -2.03
N VAL A 191 6.45 -9.42 -2.89
CA VAL A 191 5.08 -9.45 -3.40
C VAL A 191 4.51 -10.84 -3.15
N VAL A 192 3.28 -10.91 -2.68
CA VAL A 192 2.64 -12.17 -2.31
C VAL A 192 1.33 -12.35 -3.08
N LEU A 193 1.18 -13.50 -3.74
CA LEU A 193 -0.07 -13.85 -4.41
C LEU A 193 -1.19 -13.97 -3.35
N SER A 194 -2.27 -13.23 -3.55
CA SER A 194 -3.46 -13.30 -2.69
C SER A 194 -4.36 -14.48 -3.11
N SER A 195 -5.19 -15.00 -2.19
CA SER A 195 -6.25 -15.92 -2.58
C SER A 195 -7.28 -15.20 -3.44
N SER A 196 -7.84 -15.89 -4.43
CA SER A 196 -8.86 -15.33 -5.35
C SER A 196 -10.13 -14.85 -4.62
N LYS A 197 -10.43 -15.44 -3.44
CA LYS A 197 -11.62 -15.14 -2.60
C LYS A 197 -11.33 -14.10 -1.54
#